data_9836ba0a0020850cd1140f2d51d7476a
#
_entry.id   9836ba0a0020850cd1140f2d51d7476a
#
_cell.length_a   1.000
_cell.length_b   1.000
_cell.length_c   1.000
_cell.angle_alpha   90.00
_cell.angle_beta   90.00
_cell.angle_gamma   90.00
#
_symmetry.space_group_name_H-M   'P 1'
#
loop_
_entity.id
_entity.type
_entity.pdbx_description
1 polymer ?
#
loop_
_entity_poly.entity_id
_entity_poly.type
_entity_poly.pdbx_seq_one_letter_code
_entity_poly.pdbx_strand_id
1 'polypeptide(L)'
;MPAADVSSFFDAVDSFFSSLAAVHWGSLLIGLICFGIYLTLRSRAYFHALRAAYPIEHIQWRRIWGAYIAAYGFNNVVPARGGDVMKLFLVKTSVPNSTFSAIGSSFFVEAVYDASIGIPVLLFAFTQGVFPKPPDFAPSMPST
;
A
#
# COMPACT_ATOMS: atom_id res chain seq x y z
N MET A 1 7.78 -8.49 -37.75
CA MET A 1 7.09 -8.80 -36.52
C MET A 1 7.07 -7.70 -35.42
N PRO A 2 7.44 -6.44 -35.63
CA PRO A 2 7.28 -5.39 -34.60
C PRO A 2 5.95 -4.62 -34.67
N ALA A 3 5.17 -4.73 -35.75
CA ALA A 3 3.92 -3.96 -35.89
C ALA A 3 2.76 -4.47 -35.02
N ALA A 4 2.74 -5.76 -34.68
CA ALA A 4 1.71 -6.36 -33.83
C ALA A 4 1.86 -5.94 -32.35
N ASP A 5 3.07 -5.62 -31.92
CA ASP A 5 3.34 -5.19 -30.53
C ASP A 5 2.89 -3.75 -30.27
N VAL A 6 2.96 -2.88 -31.29
CA VAL A 6 2.58 -1.47 -31.17
C VAL A 6 1.06 -1.32 -31.20
N SER A 7 0.36 -2.07 -32.04
CA SER A 7 -1.11 -2.05 -32.07
C SER A 7 -1.72 -2.60 -30.77
N SER A 8 -1.20 -3.70 -30.26
CA SER A 8 -1.65 -4.26 -28.98
C SER A 8 -1.40 -3.33 -27.80
N PHE A 9 -0.35 -2.52 -27.85
CA PHE A 9 -0.12 -1.48 -26.85
C PHE A 9 -1.18 -0.36 -26.94
N PHE A 10 -1.51 0.12 -28.14
CA PHE A 10 -2.54 1.13 -28.31
C PHE A 10 -3.94 0.59 -27.94
N ASP A 11 -4.26 -0.66 -28.27
CA ASP A 11 -5.49 -1.32 -27.90
C ASP A 11 -5.60 -1.48 -26.37
N ALA A 12 -4.50 -1.80 -25.68
CA ALA A 12 -4.45 -1.86 -24.23
C ALA A 12 -4.65 -0.47 -23.56
N VAL A 13 -4.06 0.57 -24.15
CA VAL A 13 -4.22 1.95 -23.69
C VAL A 13 -5.67 2.41 -23.89
N ASP A 14 -6.28 2.14 -25.04
CA ASP A 14 -7.66 2.51 -25.35
C ASP A 14 -8.65 1.77 -24.44
N SER A 15 -8.42 0.48 -24.22
CA SER A 15 -9.15 -0.35 -23.26
C SER A 15 -9.02 0.18 -21.82
N PHE A 16 -7.84 0.65 -21.43
CA PHE A 16 -7.62 1.26 -20.13
C PHE A 16 -8.42 2.56 -19.97
N PHE A 17 -8.37 3.47 -20.95
CA PHE A 17 -9.12 4.72 -20.89
C PHE A 17 -10.64 4.50 -20.96
N SER A 18 -11.11 3.57 -21.75
CA SER A 18 -12.54 3.22 -21.79
C SER A 18 -13.02 2.61 -20.47
N SER A 19 -12.20 1.78 -19.84
CA SER A 19 -12.47 1.22 -18.50
C SER A 19 -12.49 2.30 -17.43
N LEU A 20 -11.58 3.29 -17.52
CA LEU A 20 -11.59 4.45 -16.61
C LEU A 20 -12.84 5.31 -16.80
N ALA A 21 -13.29 5.51 -18.05
CA ALA A 21 -14.50 6.29 -18.36
C ALA A 21 -15.78 5.58 -17.85
N ALA A 22 -15.75 4.25 -17.79
CA ALA A 22 -16.85 3.43 -17.26
C ALA A 22 -16.93 3.39 -15.72
N VAL A 23 -15.90 3.90 -15.01
CA VAL A 23 -15.88 3.93 -13.55
C VAL A 23 -16.94 4.90 -13.02
N HIS A 24 -17.78 4.43 -12.13
CA HIS A 24 -18.71 5.29 -11.40
C HIS A 24 -17.94 6.27 -10.51
N TRP A 25 -17.92 7.53 -10.91
CA TRP A 25 -17.21 8.60 -10.19
C TRP A 25 -17.55 8.66 -8.70
N GLY A 26 -18.80 8.34 -8.33
CA GLY A 26 -19.23 8.25 -6.95
C GLY A 26 -18.48 7.19 -6.15
N SER A 27 -18.31 5.99 -6.71
CA SER A 27 -17.58 4.90 -6.06
C SER A 27 -16.10 5.21 -5.92
N LEU A 28 -15.50 5.87 -6.93
CA LEU A 28 -14.12 6.29 -6.90
C LEU A 28 -13.88 7.36 -5.83
N LEU A 29 -14.75 8.36 -5.72
CA LEU A 29 -14.67 9.39 -4.69
C LEU A 29 -14.83 8.79 -3.28
N ILE A 30 -15.77 7.88 -3.08
CA ILE A 30 -15.94 7.19 -1.80
C ILE A 30 -14.68 6.41 -1.44
N GLY A 31 -14.13 5.65 -2.40
CA GLY A 31 -12.88 4.92 -2.20
C GLY A 31 -11.71 5.83 -1.83
N LEU A 32 -11.58 6.99 -2.49
CA LEU A 32 -10.54 7.98 -2.21
C LEU A 32 -10.70 8.60 -0.83
N ILE A 33 -11.93 8.92 -0.43
CA ILE A 33 -12.24 9.46 0.91
C ILE A 33 -11.92 8.41 1.97
N CYS A 34 -12.37 7.16 1.80
CA CYS A 34 -12.06 6.06 2.72
C CYS A 34 -10.55 5.83 2.84
N PHE A 35 -9.82 5.90 1.73
CA PHE A 35 -8.36 5.79 1.73
C PHE A 35 -7.69 6.95 2.47
N GLY A 36 -8.16 8.17 2.27
CA GLY A 36 -7.68 9.35 3.00
C GLY A 36 -7.92 9.25 4.51
N ILE A 37 -9.10 8.77 4.92
CA ILE A 37 -9.43 8.49 6.32
C ILE A 37 -8.50 7.41 6.88
N TYR A 38 -8.32 6.31 6.15
CA TYR A 38 -7.42 5.22 6.54
C TYR A 38 -5.99 5.73 6.79
N LEU A 39 -5.40 6.49 5.85
CA LEU A 39 -4.07 7.07 6.01
C LEU A 39 -3.99 8.01 7.21
N THR A 40 -5.02 8.80 7.43
CA THR A 40 -5.08 9.75 8.55
C THR A 40 -5.14 9.01 9.88
N LEU A 41 -5.99 8.01 10.02
CA LEU A 41 -6.09 7.20 11.24
C LEU A 41 -4.78 6.45 11.52
N ARG A 42 -4.17 5.87 10.51
CA ARG A 42 -2.91 5.14 10.61
C ARG A 42 -1.76 6.05 11.05
N SER A 43 -1.63 7.23 10.42
CA SER A 43 -0.62 8.22 10.82
C SER A 43 -0.84 8.73 12.23
N ARG A 44 -2.10 8.81 12.67
CA ARG A 44 -2.46 9.22 14.03
C ARG A 44 -2.06 8.16 15.07
N ALA A 45 -2.34 6.89 14.77
CA ALA A 45 -1.92 5.78 15.63
C ALA A 45 -0.39 5.73 15.78
N TYR A 46 0.32 5.88 14.69
CA TYR A 46 1.79 5.93 14.68
C TYR A 46 2.33 7.14 15.47
N PHE A 47 1.71 8.31 15.31
CA PHE A 47 2.04 9.51 16.09
C PHE A 47 1.91 9.28 17.60
N HIS A 48 0.83 8.61 18.04
CA HIS A 48 0.63 8.30 19.46
C HIS A 48 1.67 7.29 19.97
N ALA A 49 2.04 6.31 19.16
CA ALA A 49 3.11 5.37 19.50
C ALA A 49 4.46 6.07 19.65
N LEU A 50 4.81 6.97 18.72
CA LEU A 50 6.03 7.77 18.82
C LEU A 50 6.02 8.69 20.05
N ARG A 51 4.90 9.33 20.33
CA ARG A 51 4.76 10.21 21.49
C ARG A 51 4.86 9.44 22.83
N ALA A 52 4.40 8.20 22.87
CA ALA A 52 4.58 7.34 24.02
C ALA A 52 6.04 6.93 24.22
N ALA A 53 6.77 6.68 23.10
CA ALA A 53 8.19 6.33 23.14
C ALA A 53 9.10 7.55 23.47
N TYR A 54 8.68 8.75 23.08
CA TYR A 54 9.45 10.00 23.24
C TYR A 54 8.59 11.10 23.88
N PRO A 55 8.24 10.99 25.18
CA PRO A 55 7.31 11.90 25.84
C PRO A 55 7.83 13.34 26.00
N ILE A 56 9.15 13.52 25.95
CA ILE A 56 9.82 14.83 26.13
C ILE A 56 9.93 15.58 24.79
N GLU A 57 9.83 14.88 23.66
CA GLU A 57 10.03 15.47 22.35
C GLU A 57 8.77 16.12 21.80
N HIS A 58 8.91 17.33 21.25
CA HIS A 58 7.83 18.06 20.57
C HIS A 58 7.59 17.50 19.16
N ILE A 59 6.88 16.36 19.06
CA ILE A 59 6.54 15.75 17.78
C ILE A 59 5.30 16.42 17.18
N GLN A 60 5.42 16.93 15.96
CA GLN A 60 4.30 17.52 15.23
C GLN A 60 3.61 16.46 14.36
N TRP A 61 2.33 16.18 14.63
CA TRP A 61 1.55 15.23 13.83
C TRP A 61 1.57 15.51 12.32
N ARG A 62 1.54 16.80 11.91
CA ARG A 62 1.59 17.20 10.50
C ARG A 62 2.83 16.67 9.77
N ARG A 63 3.99 16.63 10.44
CA ARG A 63 5.23 16.07 9.87
C ARG A 63 5.16 14.57 9.70
N ILE A 64 4.58 13.88 10.68
CA ILE A 64 4.36 12.42 10.60
C ILE A 64 3.38 12.07 9.49
N TRP A 65 2.28 12.82 9.38
CA TRP A 65 1.30 12.66 8.31
C TRP A 65 1.93 12.89 6.92
N GLY A 66 2.72 13.95 6.77
CA GLY A 66 3.47 14.22 5.54
C GLY A 66 4.46 13.11 5.19
N ALA A 67 5.16 12.53 6.18
CA ALA A 67 6.05 11.39 5.98
C ALA A 67 5.28 10.15 5.48
N TYR A 68 4.07 9.92 5.99
CA TYR A 68 3.19 8.84 5.52
C TYR A 68 2.78 9.01 4.06
N ILE A 69 2.30 10.18 3.69
CA ILE A 69 1.88 10.46 2.30
C ILE A 69 3.07 10.34 1.35
N ALA A 70 4.22 10.91 1.72
CA ALA A 70 5.43 10.81 0.91
C ALA A 70 5.87 9.35 0.72
N ALA A 71 5.81 8.53 1.77
CA ALA A 71 6.14 7.11 1.70
C ALA A 71 5.19 6.33 0.80
N TYR A 72 3.89 6.58 0.89
CA TYR A 72 2.91 5.95 0.01
C TYR A 72 3.09 6.36 -1.45
N GLY A 73 3.32 7.66 -1.72
CA GLY A 73 3.64 8.13 -3.06
C GLY A 73 4.92 7.49 -3.61
N PHE A 74 5.95 7.37 -2.79
CA PHE A 74 7.22 6.79 -3.18
C PHE A 74 7.12 5.27 -3.45
N ASN A 75 6.31 4.54 -2.67
CA ASN A 75 6.06 3.12 -2.89
C ASN A 75 5.35 2.82 -4.22
N ASN A 76 4.61 3.80 -4.79
CA ASN A 76 4.00 3.65 -6.10
C ASN A 76 5.00 3.82 -7.26
N VAL A 77 6.12 4.49 -7.02
CA VAL A 77 7.14 4.76 -8.05
C VAL A 77 8.32 3.80 -7.94
N VAL A 78 8.73 3.48 -6.73
CA VAL A 78 9.92 2.65 -6.46
C VAL A 78 9.47 1.25 -6.01
N PRO A 79 9.80 0.20 -6.79
CA PRO A 79 9.55 -1.17 -6.37
C PRO A 79 10.36 -1.52 -5.11
N ALA A 80 10.01 -2.61 -4.45
CA ALA A 80 10.68 -3.12 -3.25
C ALA A 80 10.48 -2.30 -1.96
N ARG A 81 9.31 -1.64 -1.79
CA ARG A 81 8.94 -0.93 -0.55
C ARG A 81 9.91 0.18 -0.13
N GLY A 82 10.52 0.86 -1.11
CA GLY A 82 11.44 1.98 -0.86
C GLY A 82 10.81 3.13 -0.05
N GLY A 83 9.49 3.28 -0.07
CA GLY A 83 8.76 4.26 0.73
C GLY A 83 8.85 4.01 2.24
N ASP A 84 9.02 2.77 2.69
CA ASP A 84 9.21 2.47 4.12
C ASP A 84 10.56 3.02 4.61
N VAL A 85 11.59 2.94 3.78
CA VAL A 85 12.92 3.55 4.06
C VAL A 85 12.80 5.06 4.06
N MET A 86 12.07 5.63 3.10
CA MET A 86 11.80 7.08 3.03
C MET A 86 11.05 7.57 4.28
N LYS A 87 10.02 6.82 4.72
CA LYS A 87 9.28 7.09 5.95
C LYS A 87 10.19 7.08 7.18
N LEU A 88 11.05 6.05 7.30
CA LEU A 88 12.02 5.94 8.39
C LEU A 88 12.91 7.19 8.46
N PHE A 89 13.44 7.62 7.33
CA PHE A 89 14.30 8.79 7.25
C PHE A 89 13.54 10.09 7.61
N LEU A 90 12.34 10.30 7.04
CA LEU A 90 11.54 11.49 7.29
C LEU A 90 11.07 11.58 8.76
N VAL A 91 10.72 10.45 9.37
CA VAL A 91 10.37 10.40 10.79
C VAL A 91 11.59 10.69 11.66
N LYS A 92 12.75 10.12 11.31
CA LYS A 92 14.01 10.39 12.02
C LYS A 92 14.37 11.87 12.03
N THR A 93 14.21 12.56 10.90
CA THR A 93 14.46 14.00 10.81
C THR A 93 13.41 14.83 11.54
N SER A 94 12.23 14.28 11.78
CA SER A 94 11.11 14.95 12.46
C SER A 94 11.15 14.80 13.98
N VAL A 95 11.89 13.82 14.50
CA VAL A 95 12.02 13.54 15.94
C VAL A 95 13.51 13.64 16.30
N PRO A 96 13.99 14.80 16.80
CA PRO A 96 15.34 14.95 17.31
C PRO A 96 15.61 13.87 18.37
N ASN A 97 16.85 13.51 18.60
CA ASN A 97 17.27 12.51 19.61
C ASN A 97 16.65 11.09 19.46
N SER A 98 15.87 10.82 18.41
CA SER A 98 15.40 9.47 18.14
C SER A 98 16.52 8.61 17.57
N THR A 99 16.46 7.29 17.79
CA THR A 99 17.37 6.30 17.19
C THR A 99 16.68 5.58 16.05
N PHE A 100 17.43 5.20 15.03
CA PHE A 100 16.89 4.39 13.92
C PHE A 100 16.29 3.07 14.41
N SER A 101 16.88 2.48 15.47
CA SER A 101 16.39 1.26 16.08
C SER A 101 15.00 1.45 16.69
N ALA A 102 14.76 2.54 17.42
CA ALA A 102 13.48 2.80 18.05
C ALA A 102 12.38 3.15 17.04
N ILE A 103 12.73 3.90 15.96
CA ILE A 103 11.77 4.16 14.88
C ILE A 103 11.50 2.87 14.09
N GLY A 104 12.53 2.05 13.86
CA GLY A 104 12.39 0.76 13.18
C GLY A 104 11.52 -0.23 13.97
N SER A 105 11.61 -0.26 15.30
CA SER A 105 10.74 -1.08 16.14
C SER A 105 9.26 -0.68 16.03
N SER A 106 8.96 0.61 15.83
CA SER A 106 7.61 1.08 15.59
C SER A 106 7.02 0.54 14.28
N PHE A 107 7.85 0.33 13.25
CA PHE A 107 7.42 -0.33 12.01
C PHE A 107 7.13 -1.81 12.21
N PHE A 108 7.88 -2.47 13.06
CA PHE A 108 7.61 -3.87 13.38
C PHE A 108 6.24 -4.02 14.05
N VAL A 109 5.91 -3.14 14.99
CA VAL A 109 4.58 -3.10 15.61
C VAL A 109 3.49 -2.87 14.57
N GLU A 110 3.71 -1.93 13.65
CA GLU A 110 2.80 -1.66 12.53
C GLU A 110 2.61 -2.89 11.64
N ALA A 111 3.70 -3.59 11.30
CA ALA A 111 3.64 -4.82 10.48
C ALA A 111 2.88 -5.96 11.19
N VAL A 112 3.03 -6.11 12.50
CA VAL A 112 2.27 -7.09 13.30
C VAL A 112 0.78 -6.76 13.29
N TYR A 113 0.42 -5.48 13.43
CA TYR A 113 -0.98 -5.04 13.31
C TYR A 113 -1.56 -5.33 11.94
N ASP A 114 -0.84 -5.00 10.87
CA ASP A 114 -1.26 -5.27 9.49
C ASP A 114 -1.46 -6.77 9.25
N ALA A 115 -0.54 -7.60 9.74
CA ALA A 115 -0.64 -9.05 9.63
C ALA A 115 -1.85 -9.59 10.43
N SER A 116 -2.10 -9.07 11.63
CA SER A 116 -3.20 -9.52 12.48
C SER A 116 -4.58 -9.26 11.89
N ILE A 117 -4.71 -8.22 11.05
CA ILE A 117 -5.94 -7.92 10.33
C ILE A 117 -5.93 -8.60 8.95
N GLY A 118 -4.81 -8.56 8.25
CA GLY A 118 -4.68 -9.08 6.89
C GLY A 118 -4.86 -10.58 6.80
N ILE A 119 -4.32 -11.35 7.76
CA ILE A 119 -4.43 -12.81 7.75
C ILE A 119 -5.89 -13.28 7.87
N PRO A 120 -6.70 -12.83 8.84
CA PRO A 120 -8.11 -13.21 8.90
C PRO A 120 -8.91 -12.80 7.66
N VAL A 121 -8.66 -11.60 7.12
CA VAL A 121 -9.32 -11.14 5.88
C VAL A 121 -8.95 -12.02 4.71
N LEU A 122 -7.68 -12.40 4.59
CA LEU A 122 -7.21 -13.30 3.52
C LEU A 122 -7.85 -14.69 3.66
N LEU A 123 -7.88 -15.24 4.87
CA LEU A 123 -8.54 -16.53 5.14
C LEU A 123 -10.02 -16.47 4.79
N PHE A 124 -10.71 -15.39 5.18
CA PHE A 124 -12.11 -15.18 4.81
C PHE A 124 -12.29 -15.09 3.28
N ALA A 125 -11.44 -14.36 2.57
CA ALA A 125 -11.48 -14.27 1.11
C ALA A 125 -11.26 -15.64 0.44
N PHE A 126 -10.41 -16.50 0.99
CA PHE A 126 -10.25 -17.88 0.53
C PHE A 126 -11.55 -18.69 0.68
N THR A 127 -12.25 -18.56 1.80
CA THR A 127 -13.53 -19.26 2.00
C THR A 127 -14.63 -18.81 1.05
N GLN A 128 -14.56 -17.56 0.58
CA GLN A 128 -15.53 -16.99 -0.37
C GLN A 128 -15.21 -17.32 -1.84
N GLY A 129 -14.13 -18.01 -2.13
CA GLY A 129 -13.74 -18.38 -3.49
C GLY A 129 -13.43 -17.18 -4.40
N VAL A 130 -12.99 -16.06 -3.82
CA VAL A 130 -12.68 -14.82 -4.56
C VAL A 130 -11.42 -14.98 -5.42
N PHE A 131 -10.58 -15.97 -5.12
CA PHE A 131 -9.35 -16.21 -5.87
C PHE A 131 -9.65 -16.93 -7.19
N PRO A 132 -9.03 -16.50 -8.30
CA PRO A 132 -9.13 -17.20 -9.56
C PRO A 132 -8.62 -18.63 -9.41
N LYS A 133 -9.35 -19.58 -10.00
CA LYS A 133 -8.89 -20.98 -10.03
C LYS A 133 -7.51 -21.02 -10.66
N PRO A 134 -6.56 -21.82 -10.11
CA PRO A 134 -5.27 -22.00 -10.76
C PRO A 134 -5.50 -22.54 -12.18
N PRO A 135 -4.73 -22.08 -13.18
CA PRO A 135 -4.85 -22.60 -14.54
C PRO A 135 -4.62 -24.11 -14.51
N ASP A 136 -5.53 -24.87 -15.13
CA ASP A 136 -5.39 -26.32 -15.30
C ASP A 136 -4.19 -26.61 -16.19
N PHE A 137 -3.07 -26.92 -15.59
CA PHE A 137 -1.88 -27.43 -16.28
C PHE A 137 -1.98 -28.94 -16.62
N ALA A 138 -3.18 -29.41 -16.88
CA ALA A 138 -3.32 -30.81 -17.36
C ALA A 138 -2.66 -30.89 -18.75
N PRO A 139 -1.57 -31.68 -18.91
CA PRO A 139 -1.02 -31.88 -20.23
C PRO A 139 -2.08 -32.65 -21.05
N SER A 140 -2.50 -32.04 -22.15
CA SER A 140 -3.37 -32.70 -23.14
C SER A 140 -2.63 -33.96 -23.64
N MET A 141 -2.94 -35.13 -23.11
CA MET A 141 -2.45 -36.36 -23.67
C MET A 141 -3.04 -36.51 -25.06
N PRO A 142 -2.22 -36.68 -26.11
CA PRO A 142 -2.75 -37.00 -27.42
C PRO A 142 -3.45 -38.37 -27.35
N SER A 143 -4.72 -38.38 -27.73
CA SER A 143 -5.47 -39.61 -27.91
C SER A 143 -4.82 -40.45 -29.04
N THR A 144 -4.22 -41.57 -28.71
CA THR A 144 -3.79 -42.58 -29.66
C THR A 144 -4.98 -43.31 -30.23
#